data_b6c45633856145727e83844d15d70f94
#
_entry.id   b6c45633856145727e83844d15d70f94
#
_cell.length_a   1.000
_cell.length_b   1.000
_cell.length_c   1.000
_cell.angle_alpha   90.00
_cell.angle_beta   90.00
_cell.angle_gamma   90.00
#
_symmetry.space_group_name_H-M   'P 1'
#
loop_
_entity.id
_entity.type
_entity.pdbx_description
1 polymer ?
#
loop_
_entity_poly.entity_id
_entity_poly.type
_entity_poly.pdbx_seq_one_letter_code
_entity_poly.pdbx_strand_id
1 'polypeptide(L)'
;MTVLSAAAAAALWAPGSIASASPPGTKDVTAVLFEWNFASVAKECTNTLGPAGYGYVQVSPPAEHIQGPQWWTSYQPVSYKIAGRLGDATAFKNMIDTCHAAGVKVVVDTVINHMTAGSGTGTGGSSYTKYNYPGLYSSADMDDCTSTVSDYTNRANVQNCELVGLADLDTGEEYVRATIAGYMNSLLGYGADGFRIDAAKHIPAADLANIKSRLSNPSVYWKQEVIYGAGEAVQPTEYTGNGDVQEFRYAYDLKRVFNNEKLAYLTNYGEGWGYMNSSVAGVFVDNHDTERNGSTLNYKDGANYTLANVFMLAYPYGAPDINSGYEWSDKDAGPPNNGQVNACWQDGWKCQHAWPEIIRMVAFRNATRGQSVTNWWDNGNNAIAFGRGSKGYVAINHEAGSLTRTYQTSLPTGTYCNVQNNTSVTVDSNGRFTATLGSNTALAIYAGKASC
;
A
#
# COMPACT_ATOMS: atom_id res chain seq x y z
N MET A 1 -61.84 32.78 3.08
CA MET A 1 -60.50 32.94 2.50
C MET A 1 -59.47 32.51 3.54
N THR A 2 -59.03 31.29 3.44
CA THR A 2 -58.07 30.69 4.41
C THR A 2 -56.73 30.66 3.73
N VAL A 3 -55.77 31.38 4.28
CA VAL A 3 -54.40 31.45 3.77
C VAL A 3 -53.60 30.27 4.38
N LEU A 4 -53.18 29.34 3.54
CA LEU A 4 -52.23 28.31 3.92
C LEU A 4 -50.80 28.87 3.82
N SER A 5 -50.11 28.92 4.94
CA SER A 5 -48.70 29.23 5.02
C SER A 5 -47.92 27.94 4.75
N ALA A 6 -47.15 27.89 3.66
CA ALA A 6 -46.21 26.80 3.40
C ALA A 6 -44.92 27.11 4.17
N ALA A 7 -44.60 26.29 5.15
CA ALA A 7 -43.31 26.28 5.82
C ALA A 7 -42.28 25.51 4.97
N ALA A 8 -41.29 26.24 4.44
CA ALA A 8 -40.14 25.60 3.77
C ALA A 8 -39.22 25.00 4.81
N ALA A 9 -39.12 23.68 4.84
CA ALA A 9 -38.12 22.96 5.63
C ALA A 9 -36.75 23.12 4.96
N ALA A 10 -35.85 23.90 5.56
CA ALA A 10 -34.44 23.92 5.18
C ALA A 10 -33.80 22.61 5.61
N ALA A 11 -33.45 21.77 4.65
CA ALA A 11 -32.63 20.59 4.91
C ALA A 11 -31.22 21.02 5.31
N LEU A 12 -30.91 20.95 6.59
CA LEU A 12 -29.55 21.06 7.10
C LEU A 12 -28.74 19.87 6.57
N TRP A 13 -27.88 20.12 5.62
CA TRP A 13 -26.87 19.17 5.22
C TRP A 13 -25.92 18.99 6.42
N ALA A 14 -26.03 17.86 7.12
CA ALA A 14 -25.00 17.45 8.05
C ALA A 14 -23.70 17.26 7.26
N PRO A 15 -22.55 17.77 7.74
CA PRO A 15 -21.27 17.49 7.09
C PRO A 15 -21.11 15.98 7.06
N GLY A 16 -21.02 15.41 5.85
CA GLY A 16 -20.85 13.98 5.67
C GLY A 16 -19.66 13.53 6.49
N SER A 17 -19.87 12.50 7.32
CA SER A 17 -18.78 11.85 8.02
C SER A 17 -17.77 11.39 6.97
N ILE A 18 -16.55 11.90 7.03
CA ILE A 18 -15.45 11.42 6.17
C ILE A 18 -15.33 9.92 6.46
N ALA A 19 -15.61 9.10 5.45
CA ALA A 19 -15.46 7.66 5.59
C ALA A 19 -14.04 7.38 6.08
N SER A 20 -13.92 6.67 7.18
CA SER A 20 -12.62 6.29 7.73
C SER A 20 -11.97 5.34 6.74
N ALA A 21 -10.77 5.69 6.24
CA ALA A 21 -10.05 4.81 5.34
C ALA A 21 -9.78 3.46 6.02
N SER A 22 -10.00 2.34 5.31
CA SER A 22 -9.40 1.05 5.67
C SER A 22 -7.88 1.16 5.54
N PRO A 23 -7.08 0.40 6.30
CA PRO A 23 -7.40 -0.76 7.14
C PRO A 23 -7.93 -0.40 8.53
N PRO A 24 -8.53 -1.40 9.24
CA PRO A 24 -9.11 -1.20 10.56
C PRO A 24 -8.10 -0.70 11.61
N GLY A 25 -8.57 0.13 12.52
CA GLY A 25 -7.77 0.65 13.63
C GLY A 25 -7.48 2.13 13.53
N THR A 26 -6.60 2.63 14.39
CA THR A 26 -6.26 4.06 14.48
C THR A 26 -5.06 4.48 13.63
N LYS A 27 -4.33 3.51 13.08
CA LYS A 27 -3.11 3.71 12.26
C LYS A 27 -3.29 2.97 10.95
N ASP A 28 -3.18 3.67 9.83
CA ASP A 28 -3.48 3.13 8.49
C ASP A 28 -2.28 3.03 7.55
N VAL A 29 -1.09 3.40 8.00
CA VAL A 29 0.12 3.31 7.16
C VAL A 29 0.70 1.90 7.25
N THR A 30 0.92 1.29 6.09
CA THR A 30 1.60 0.00 5.95
C THR A 30 3.03 0.19 5.46
N ALA A 31 4.00 -0.40 6.14
CA ALA A 31 5.34 -0.59 5.58
C ALA A 31 5.35 -1.91 4.80
N VAL A 32 5.64 -1.85 3.50
CA VAL A 32 5.78 -3.04 2.65
C VAL A 32 7.25 -3.42 2.61
N LEU A 33 7.64 -4.43 3.40
CA LEU A 33 9.02 -4.89 3.50
C LEU A 33 9.28 -5.99 2.47
N PHE A 34 9.50 -5.54 1.22
CA PHE A 34 9.62 -6.41 0.07
C PHE A 34 10.84 -7.33 0.16
N GLU A 35 10.59 -8.65 0.15
CA GLU A 35 11.59 -9.72 0.20
C GLU A 35 12.48 -9.71 1.46
N TRP A 36 12.04 -9.09 2.55
CA TRP A 36 12.71 -9.21 3.84
C TRP A 36 12.41 -10.56 4.48
N ASN A 37 13.42 -11.25 5.01
CA ASN A 37 13.18 -12.47 5.76
C ASN A 37 12.47 -12.19 7.09
N PHE A 38 11.77 -13.17 7.63
CA PHE A 38 10.89 -12.98 8.78
C PHE A 38 11.64 -12.53 10.04
N ALA A 39 12.87 -12.99 10.24
CA ALA A 39 13.70 -12.56 11.37
C ALA A 39 14.06 -11.07 11.29
N SER A 40 14.33 -10.57 10.08
CA SER A 40 14.61 -9.15 9.85
C SER A 40 13.35 -8.29 10.01
N VAL A 41 12.19 -8.76 9.52
CA VAL A 41 10.90 -8.10 9.75
C VAL A 41 10.59 -7.99 11.25
N ALA A 42 10.79 -9.06 12.03
CA ALA A 42 10.56 -9.04 13.46
C ALA A 42 11.39 -7.95 14.18
N LYS A 43 12.67 -7.85 13.83
CA LYS A 43 13.54 -6.78 14.37
C LYS A 43 13.04 -5.39 13.98
N GLU A 44 12.63 -5.22 12.75
CA GLU A 44 12.17 -3.93 12.22
C GLU A 44 10.86 -3.50 12.87
N CYS A 45 9.95 -4.43 13.14
CA CYS A 45 8.73 -4.15 13.94
C CYS A 45 9.06 -3.54 15.29
N THR A 46 10.05 -4.12 16.00
CA THR A 46 10.44 -3.67 17.34
C THR A 46 11.22 -2.36 17.31
N ASN A 47 12.20 -2.26 16.40
CA ASN A 47 13.18 -1.18 16.43
C ASN A 47 12.70 0.09 15.72
N THR A 48 11.87 -0.05 14.68
CA THR A 48 11.52 1.06 13.79
C THR A 48 10.00 1.23 13.65
N LEU A 49 9.28 0.19 13.21
CA LEU A 49 7.88 0.35 12.80
C LEU A 49 6.96 0.68 13.97
N GLY A 50 7.07 -0.05 15.08
CA GLY A 50 6.30 0.19 16.30
C GLY A 50 6.54 1.60 16.85
N PRO A 51 7.81 1.97 17.16
CA PRO A 51 8.15 3.32 17.64
C PRO A 51 7.72 4.46 16.71
N ALA A 52 7.81 4.27 15.39
CA ALA A 52 7.39 5.27 14.41
C ALA A 52 5.86 5.40 14.27
N GLY A 53 5.10 4.40 14.73
CA GLY A 53 3.65 4.41 14.68
C GLY A 53 3.05 3.85 13.40
N TYR A 54 3.77 3.01 12.65
CA TYR A 54 3.17 2.22 11.57
C TYR A 54 2.04 1.34 12.13
N GLY A 55 0.93 1.26 11.40
CA GLY A 55 -0.19 0.40 11.80
C GLY A 55 0.04 -1.04 11.36
N TYR A 56 0.69 -1.20 10.23
CA TYR A 56 0.84 -2.49 9.55
C TYR A 56 2.23 -2.66 8.96
N VAL A 57 2.64 -3.92 8.86
CA VAL A 57 3.73 -4.39 8.01
C VAL A 57 3.16 -5.40 7.00
N GLN A 58 3.50 -5.25 5.73
CA GLN A 58 3.22 -6.26 4.71
C GLN A 58 4.49 -7.06 4.43
N VAL A 59 4.36 -8.39 4.47
CA VAL A 59 5.45 -9.33 4.17
C VAL A 59 5.20 -9.99 2.82
N SER A 60 6.28 -10.33 2.11
CA SER A 60 6.24 -11.07 0.85
C SER A 60 5.74 -12.50 1.05
N PRO A 61 5.34 -13.20 -0.02
CA PRO A 61 4.66 -14.49 0.08
C PRO A 61 5.43 -15.53 0.91
N PRO A 62 4.80 -16.15 1.93
CA PRO A 62 5.47 -17.11 2.82
C PRO A 62 5.45 -18.54 2.29
N ALA A 63 4.65 -18.83 1.26
CA ALA A 63 4.45 -20.19 0.75
C ALA A 63 5.73 -20.77 0.16
N GLU A 64 5.85 -22.10 0.17
CA GLU A 64 6.88 -22.81 -0.58
C GLU A 64 6.77 -22.46 -2.05
N HIS A 65 7.89 -22.08 -2.67
CA HIS A 65 7.95 -21.58 -4.03
C HIS A 65 9.08 -22.23 -4.84
N ILE A 66 9.14 -21.95 -6.14
CA ILE A 66 10.23 -22.45 -7.00
C ILE A 66 11.58 -21.92 -6.51
N GLN A 67 12.64 -22.68 -6.77
CA GLN A 67 14.01 -22.24 -6.47
C GLN A 67 14.52 -21.29 -7.56
N GLY A 68 15.36 -20.36 -7.17
CA GLY A 68 16.03 -19.41 -8.05
C GLY A 68 16.49 -18.15 -7.32
N PRO A 69 17.44 -17.41 -7.91
CA PRO A 69 17.95 -16.17 -7.29
C PRO A 69 17.02 -14.96 -7.48
N GLN A 70 16.06 -15.01 -8.41
CA GLN A 70 15.20 -13.88 -8.76
C GLN A 70 14.13 -13.65 -7.67
N TRP A 71 13.69 -12.41 -7.48
CA TRP A 71 12.64 -12.07 -6.52
C TRP A 71 11.29 -12.70 -6.87
N TRP A 72 10.92 -12.74 -8.15
CA TRP A 72 9.63 -13.24 -8.60
C TRP A 72 9.46 -14.75 -8.40
N THR A 73 10.49 -15.48 -7.99
CA THR A 73 10.36 -16.89 -7.60
C THR A 73 9.46 -17.06 -6.37
N SER A 74 9.42 -16.06 -5.47
CA SER A 74 8.48 -16.03 -4.34
C SER A 74 7.02 -15.97 -4.75
N TYR A 75 6.73 -15.56 -5.99
CA TYR A 75 5.38 -15.46 -6.56
C TYR A 75 4.99 -16.65 -7.44
N GLN A 76 5.76 -17.76 -7.38
CA GLN A 76 5.43 -19.02 -8.03
C GLN A 76 5.31 -20.15 -6.99
N PRO A 77 4.16 -20.25 -6.30
CA PRO A 77 3.98 -21.23 -5.24
C PRO A 77 4.01 -22.68 -5.76
N VAL A 78 4.64 -23.55 -5.00
CA VAL A 78 4.71 -25.01 -5.24
C VAL A 78 3.78 -25.74 -4.28
N SER A 79 3.64 -25.24 -3.08
CA SER A 79 2.68 -25.70 -2.08
C SER A 79 2.33 -24.54 -1.12
N TYR A 80 1.34 -24.78 -0.27
CA TYR A 80 0.94 -23.80 0.77
C TYR A 80 1.65 -24.00 2.11
N LYS A 81 2.70 -24.81 2.16
CA LYS A 81 3.59 -24.92 3.31
C LYS A 81 4.36 -23.59 3.49
N ILE A 82 4.53 -23.14 4.73
CA ILE A 82 5.41 -22.01 5.02
C ILE A 82 6.85 -22.50 5.01
N ALA A 83 7.46 -22.49 3.86
CA ALA A 83 8.79 -23.04 3.59
C ALA A 83 9.50 -22.31 2.43
N GLY A 84 9.24 -21.02 2.27
CA GLY A 84 9.88 -20.15 1.28
C GLY A 84 11.29 -19.71 1.71
N ARG A 85 11.96 -18.96 0.83
CA ARG A 85 13.31 -18.41 1.11
C ARG A 85 13.36 -17.49 2.33
N LEU A 86 12.23 -16.88 2.70
CA LEU A 86 12.17 -15.85 3.74
C LEU A 86 12.09 -16.42 5.16
N GLY A 87 11.90 -17.73 5.30
CA GLY A 87 11.87 -18.44 6.56
C GLY A 87 10.82 -19.55 6.62
N ASP A 88 10.90 -20.37 7.65
CA ASP A 88 9.96 -21.44 7.92
C ASP A 88 8.76 -20.98 8.77
N ALA A 89 7.84 -21.89 9.07
CA ALA A 89 6.65 -21.64 9.85
C ALA A 89 6.96 -21.13 11.27
N THR A 90 8.06 -21.58 11.88
CA THR A 90 8.49 -21.12 13.20
C THR A 90 8.94 -19.67 13.14
N ALA A 91 9.77 -19.32 12.16
CA ALA A 91 10.22 -17.95 11.94
C ALA A 91 9.06 -17.02 11.60
N PHE A 92 8.09 -17.49 10.80
CA PHE A 92 6.89 -16.75 10.43
C PHE A 92 6.02 -16.45 11.67
N LYS A 93 5.73 -17.45 12.49
CA LYS A 93 4.98 -17.26 13.74
C LYS A 93 5.67 -16.29 14.69
N ASN A 94 6.98 -16.45 14.87
CA ASN A 94 7.78 -15.59 15.74
C ASN A 94 7.80 -14.13 15.25
N MET A 95 7.84 -13.91 13.96
CA MET A 95 7.75 -12.59 13.33
C MET A 95 6.41 -11.94 13.67
N ILE A 96 5.28 -12.64 13.48
CA ILE A 96 3.95 -12.11 13.77
C ILE A 96 3.83 -11.74 15.24
N ASP A 97 4.21 -12.63 16.16
CA ASP A 97 4.13 -12.38 17.60
C ASP A 97 4.98 -11.17 18.01
N THR A 98 6.16 -11.03 17.43
CA THR A 98 7.06 -9.90 17.70
C THR A 98 6.48 -8.58 17.17
N CYS A 99 5.92 -8.58 15.96
CA CYS A 99 5.26 -7.39 15.40
C CYS A 99 4.04 -6.99 16.25
N HIS A 100 3.22 -7.95 16.67
CA HIS A 100 2.08 -7.69 17.56
C HIS A 100 2.53 -7.08 18.90
N ALA A 101 3.61 -7.61 19.50
CA ALA A 101 4.18 -7.06 20.73
C ALA A 101 4.66 -5.60 20.56
N ALA A 102 5.06 -5.22 19.35
CA ALA A 102 5.42 -3.84 18.98
C ALA A 102 4.21 -2.98 18.59
N GLY A 103 2.99 -3.51 18.60
CA GLY A 103 1.76 -2.82 18.21
C GLY A 103 1.59 -2.68 16.69
N VAL A 104 2.26 -3.52 15.89
CA VAL A 104 2.21 -3.54 14.43
C VAL A 104 1.48 -4.81 13.97
N LYS A 105 0.46 -4.64 13.15
CA LYS A 105 -0.30 -5.73 12.53
C LYS A 105 0.39 -6.25 11.28
N VAL A 106 0.13 -7.51 10.91
CA VAL A 106 0.81 -8.18 9.79
C VAL A 106 -0.17 -8.46 8.67
N VAL A 107 0.12 -7.92 7.48
CA VAL A 107 -0.53 -8.24 6.20
C VAL A 107 0.36 -9.20 5.45
N VAL A 108 -0.22 -10.29 4.96
CA VAL A 108 0.52 -11.32 4.22
C VAL A 108 0.22 -11.20 2.73
N ASP A 109 1.25 -11.08 1.92
CA ASP A 109 1.12 -11.16 0.46
C ASP A 109 0.78 -12.61 0.07
N THR A 110 -0.33 -12.79 -0.62
CA THR A 110 -0.97 -14.09 -0.79
C THR A 110 -1.19 -14.38 -2.27
N VAL A 111 -0.43 -15.33 -2.80
CA VAL A 111 -0.50 -15.78 -4.20
C VAL A 111 -1.48 -16.94 -4.29
N ILE A 112 -2.66 -16.70 -4.85
CA ILE A 112 -3.76 -17.67 -4.95
C ILE A 112 -4.40 -17.75 -6.34
N ASN A 113 -3.94 -16.94 -7.30
CA ASN A 113 -4.40 -17.00 -8.68
C ASN A 113 -3.81 -18.17 -9.44
N HIS A 114 -2.54 -18.49 -9.18
CA HIS A 114 -1.74 -19.37 -10.01
C HIS A 114 -0.72 -20.15 -9.20
N MET A 115 -0.10 -21.12 -9.85
CA MET A 115 1.03 -21.90 -9.35
C MET A 115 2.29 -21.54 -10.14
N THR A 116 2.96 -22.49 -10.81
CA THR A 116 4.27 -22.29 -11.43
C THR A 116 4.24 -22.31 -12.96
N ALA A 117 5.27 -21.79 -13.60
CA ALA A 117 5.45 -21.88 -15.05
C ALA A 117 6.15 -23.18 -15.51
N GLY A 118 6.85 -23.87 -14.61
CA GLY A 118 7.73 -24.99 -14.96
C GLY A 118 7.59 -26.20 -14.05
N SER A 119 8.66 -26.98 -13.97
CA SER A 119 8.73 -28.21 -13.18
C SER A 119 10.02 -28.23 -12.37
N GLY A 120 10.03 -28.89 -11.21
CA GLY A 120 11.23 -28.98 -10.37
C GLY A 120 10.96 -29.45 -8.96
N THR A 121 11.77 -28.94 -8.05
CA THR A 121 11.63 -29.12 -6.60
C THR A 121 11.56 -27.75 -5.94
N GLY A 122 10.55 -27.54 -5.10
CA GLY A 122 10.36 -26.28 -4.37
C GLY A 122 11.37 -26.08 -3.26
N THR A 123 11.33 -24.88 -2.66
CA THR A 123 12.20 -24.48 -1.54
C THR A 123 12.02 -25.34 -0.29
N GLY A 124 10.84 -25.93 -0.09
CA GLY A 124 10.53 -26.87 0.99
C GLY A 124 10.69 -28.35 0.63
N GLY A 125 11.22 -28.67 -0.56
CA GLY A 125 11.50 -30.02 -1.00
C GLY A 125 10.36 -30.72 -1.74
N SER A 126 9.22 -30.05 -1.98
CA SER A 126 8.11 -30.65 -2.73
C SER A 126 8.43 -30.69 -4.23
N SER A 127 8.27 -31.87 -4.85
CA SER A 127 8.38 -32.04 -6.31
C SER A 127 7.10 -31.52 -6.98
N TYR A 128 7.23 -30.92 -8.16
CA TYR A 128 6.11 -30.39 -8.92
C TYR A 128 6.37 -30.42 -10.42
N THR A 129 5.30 -30.47 -11.18
CA THR A 129 5.26 -30.07 -12.60
C THR A 129 4.26 -28.97 -12.79
N LYS A 130 4.29 -28.28 -13.94
CA LYS A 130 3.46 -27.08 -14.18
C LYS A 130 1.97 -27.27 -13.82
N TYR A 131 1.43 -28.46 -14.06
CA TYR A 131 0.01 -28.77 -13.81
C TYR A 131 -0.21 -29.89 -12.78
N ASN A 132 0.81 -30.22 -11.99
CA ASN A 132 0.66 -31.26 -10.95
C ASN A 132 1.52 -30.94 -9.73
N TYR A 133 0.84 -30.75 -8.61
CA TYR A 133 1.39 -30.44 -7.30
C TYR A 133 0.93 -31.52 -6.32
N PRO A 134 1.73 -32.60 -6.13
CA PRO A 134 1.29 -33.79 -5.43
C PRO A 134 0.70 -33.52 -4.04
N GLY A 135 -0.53 -33.98 -3.83
CA GLY A 135 -1.28 -33.77 -2.60
C GLY A 135 -1.93 -32.40 -2.45
N LEU A 136 -1.84 -31.54 -3.48
CA LEU A 136 -2.46 -30.21 -3.48
C LEU A 136 -3.35 -30.03 -4.70
N TYR A 137 -2.78 -29.94 -5.91
CA TYR A 137 -3.50 -29.72 -7.16
C TYR A 137 -3.04 -30.64 -8.27
N SER A 138 -3.94 -30.91 -9.20
CA SER A 138 -3.71 -31.64 -10.45
C SER A 138 -4.13 -30.79 -11.65
N SER A 139 -3.96 -31.30 -12.86
CA SER A 139 -4.44 -30.61 -14.07
C SER A 139 -5.96 -30.41 -14.12
N ALA A 140 -6.73 -31.14 -13.33
CA ALA A 140 -8.18 -30.97 -13.24
C ALA A 140 -8.60 -29.75 -12.41
N ASP A 141 -7.66 -29.16 -11.67
CA ASP A 141 -7.87 -28.01 -10.81
C ASP A 141 -7.38 -26.70 -11.48
N MET A 142 -6.97 -26.79 -12.75
CA MET A 142 -6.47 -25.67 -13.55
C MET A 142 -7.49 -25.26 -14.61
N ASP A 143 -7.50 -23.98 -14.97
CA ASP A 143 -8.30 -23.49 -16.08
C ASP A 143 -7.91 -24.14 -17.42
N ASP A 144 -8.88 -24.33 -18.31
CA ASP A 144 -8.67 -24.96 -19.62
C ASP A 144 -7.82 -24.12 -20.60
N CYS A 145 -7.71 -22.80 -20.35
CA CYS A 145 -6.95 -21.91 -21.21
C CYS A 145 -5.45 -21.91 -20.83
N THR A 146 -4.68 -22.75 -21.49
CA THR A 146 -3.21 -22.86 -21.27
C THR A 146 -2.38 -21.84 -22.08
N SER A 147 -3.01 -20.88 -22.76
CA SER A 147 -2.33 -19.76 -23.42
C SER A 147 -2.16 -18.58 -22.46
N THR A 148 -1.11 -17.79 -22.67
CA THR A 148 -0.87 -16.57 -21.88
C THR A 148 -1.94 -15.51 -22.18
N VAL A 149 -2.36 -14.78 -21.13
CA VAL A 149 -3.23 -13.59 -21.25
C VAL A 149 -2.67 -12.65 -22.31
N SER A 150 -3.48 -12.30 -23.30
CA SER A 150 -3.09 -11.48 -24.47
C SER A 150 -4.07 -10.37 -24.83
N ASP A 151 -5.28 -10.39 -24.27
CA ASP A 151 -6.34 -9.43 -24.56
C ASP A 151 -7.07 -8.99 -23.29
N TYR A 152 -6.66 -7.87 -22.73
CA TYR A 152 -7.26 -7.29 -21.52
C TYR A 152 -8.66 -6.69 -21.75
N THR A 153 -9.11 -6.58 -23.00
CA THR A 153 -10.50 -6.19 -23.32
C THR A 153 -11.46 -7.37 -23.28
N ASN A 154 -10.94 -8.59 -23.16
CA ASN A 154 -11.69 -9.83 -23.07
C ASN A 154 -11.61 -10.41 -21.65
N ARG A 155 -12.69 -10.33 -20.88
CA ARG A 155 -12.77 -10.80 -19.51
C ARG A 155 -12.37 -12.28 -19.37
N ALA A 156 -12.86 -13.16 -20.23
CA ALA A 156 -12.54 -14.59 -20.17
C ALA A 156 -11.03 -14.83 -20.42
N ASN A 157 -10.40 -14.06 -21.31
CA ASN A 157 -8.97 -14.16 -21.52
C ASN A 157 -8.17 -13.71 -20.27
N VAL A 158 -8.64 -12.63 -19.59
CA VAL A 158 -7.98 -12.11 -18.37
C VAL A 158 -8.11 -13.05 -17.18
N GLN A 159 -9.28 -13.69 -17.01
CA GLN A 159 -9.63 -14.43 -15.78
C GLN A 159 -9.56 -15.95 -15.91
N ASN A 160 -9.27 -16.49 -17.09
CA ASN A 160 -9.20 -17.94 -17.32
C ASN A 160 -7.95 -18.36 -18.09
N CYS A 161 -7.09 -17.44 -18.51
CA CYS A 161 -5.86 -17.78 -19.21
C CYS A 161 -4.63 -17.48 -18.33
N GLU A 162 -3.53 -18.10 -18.64
CA GLU A 162 -2.30 -18.05 -17.82
C GLU A 162 -1.69 -16.65 -17.78
N LEU A 163 -1.58 -16.07 -16.60
CA LEU A 163 -0.80 -14.85 -16.40
C LEU A 163 0.69 -15.18 -16.59
N VAL A 164 1.31 -14.58 -17.60
CA VAL A 164 2.73 -14.78 -17.98
C VAL A 164 3.16 -16.24 -18.06
N GLY A 165 2.24 -17.14 -18.42
CA GLY A 165 2.51 -18.58 -18.57
C GLY A 165 2.54 -19.37 -17.27
N LEU A 166 2.01 -18.82 -16.16
CA LEU A 166 1.84 -19.50 -14.88
C LEU A 166 0.56 -20.34 -14.90
N ALA A 167 0.62 -21.57 -14.37
CA ALA A 167 -0.54 -22.45 -14.30
C ALA A 167 -1.68 -21.79 -13.51
N ASP A 168 -2.77 -21.49 -14.20
CA ASP A 168 -3.91 -20.75 -13.67
C ASP A 168 -4.85 -21.67 -12.90
N LEU A 169 -5.26 -21.29 -11.69
CA LEU A 169 -6.14 -22.10 -10.85
C LEU A 169 -7.61 -21.82 -11.21
N ASP A 170 -8.39 -22.87 -11.53
CA ASP A 170 -9.83 -22.76 -11.73
C ASP A 170 -10.54 -22.45 -10.39
N THR A 171 -10.59 -21.16 -10.05
CA THR A 171 -11.29 -20.70 -8.83
C THR A 171 -12.81 -20.85 -8.89
N GLY A 172 -13.36 -21.22 -10.03
CA GLY A 172 -14.74 -21.67 -10.18
C GLY A 172 -15.00 -23.00 -9.51
N GLU A 173 -13.97 -23.84 -9.35
CA GLU A 173 -14.08 -25.16 -8.75
C GLU A 173 -14.17 -25.09 -7.21
N GLU A 174 -15.06 -25.95 -6.65
CA GLU A 174 -15.28 -26.01 -5.20
C GLU A 174 -14.01 -26.43 -4.43
N TYR A 175 -13.30 -27.42 -4.95
CA TYR A 175 -12.07 -27.91 -4.33
C TYR A 175 -10.99 -26.83 -4.27
N VAL A 176 -10.82 -26.08 -5.35
CA VAL A 176 -9.83 -24.98 -5.44
C VAL A 176 -10.14 -23.89 -4.42
N ARG A 177 -11.39 -23.39 -4.38
CA ARG A 177 -11.80 -22.37 -3.40
C ARG A 177 -11.63 -22.85 -1.95
N ALA A 178 -12.01 -24.10 -1.67
CA ALA A 178 -11.86 -24.69 -0.33
C ALA A 178 -10.38 -24.82 0.07
N THR A 179 -9.52 -25.24 -0.86
CA THR A 179 -8.09 -25.39 -0.64
C THR A 179 -7.40 -24.05 -0.40
N ILE A 180 -7.72 -23.03 -1.19
CA ILE A 180 -7.23 -21.66 -0.99
C ILE A 180 -7.69 -21.11 0.38
N ALA A 181 -8.96 -21.27 0.72
CA ALA A 181 -9.48 -20.85 2.03
C ALA A 181 -8.80 -21.58 3.19
N GLY A 182 -8.48 -22.86 3.02
CA GLY A 182 -7.70 -23.64 3.98
C GLY A 182 -6.30 -23.06 4.22
N TYR A 183 -5.60 -22.66 3.15
CA TYR A 183 -4.32 -21.97 3.22
C TYR A 183 -4.43 -20.64 3.98
N MET A 184 -5.37 -19.79 3.57
CA MET A 184 -5.58 -18.49 4.21
C MET A 184 -5.99 -18.63 5.69
N ASN A 185 -6.82 -19.63 6.02
CA ASN A 185 -7.15 -19.95 7.41
C ASN A 185 -5.93 -20.41 8.22
N SER A 186 -5.00 -21.12 7.61
CA SER A 186 -3.75 -21.47 8.29
C SER A 186 -2.91 -20.22 8.60
N LEU A 187 -2.85 -19.25 7.69
CA LEU A 187 -2.18 -17.96 7.93
C LEU A 187 -2.86 -17.16 9.06
N LEU A 188 -4.21 -17.16 9.11
CA LEU A 188 -4.95 -16.59 10.24
C LEU A 188 -4.65 -17.32 11.55
N GLY A 189 -4.48 -18.63 11.52
CA GLY A 189 -4.06 -19.44 12.65
C GLY A 189 -2.68 -19.08 13.21
N TYR A 190 -1.77 -18.60 12.36
CA TYR A 190 -0.49 -18.02 12.78
C TYR A 190 -0.62 -16.61 13.35
N GLY A 191 -1.74 -15.93 13.12
CA GLY A 191 -2.02 -14.59 13.63
C GLY A 191 -1.99 -13.48 12.58
N ALA A 192 -2.03 -13.80 11.27
CA ALA A 192 -2.13 -12.78 10.23
C ALA A 192 -3.36 -11.89 10.44
N ASP A 193 -3.20 -10.58 10.27
CA ASP A 193 -4.25 -9.56 10.46
C ASP A 193 -4.91 -9.14 9.15
N GLY A 194 -4.33 -9.49 8.02
CA GLY A 194 -4.85 -9.14 6.71
C GLY A 194 -4.07 -9.81 5.59
N PHE A 195 -4.59 -9.64 4.38
CA PHE A 195 -4.01 -10.18 3.17
C PHE A 195 -3.90 -9.12 2.08
N ARG A 196 -2.79 -9.12 1.38
CA ARG A 196 -2.71 -8.56 0.03
C ARG A 196 -2.94 -9.70 -0.95
N ILE A 197 -3.93 -9.58 -1.81
CA ILE A 197 -4.25 -10.62 -2.79
C ILE A 197 -3.52 -10.29 -4.09
N ASP A 198 -2.50 -11.09 -4.38
CA ASP A 198 -1.72 -11.00 -5.60
C ASP A 198 -2.57 -11.31 -6.83
N ALA A 199 -2.34 -10.60 -7.93
CA ALA A 199 -2.99 -10.83 -9.21
C ALA A 199 -4.53 -10.96 -9.12
N ALA A 200 -5.19 -10.27 -8.19
CA ALA A 200 -6.63 -10.39 -7.94
C ALA A 200 -7.46 -10.08 -9.20
N LYS A 201 -6.96 -9.25 -10.12
CA LYS A 201 -7.59 -8.96 -11.41
C LYS A 201 -7.90 -10.22 -12.23
N HIS A 202 -7.09 -11.24 -12.07
CA HIS A 202 -7.14 -12.50 -12.83
C HIS A 202 -8.07 -13.54 -12.17
N ILE A 203 -8.64 -13.23 -11.00
CA ILE A 203 -9.63 -14.04 -10.30
C ILE A 203 -10.99 -13.34 -10.37
N PRO A 204 -12.08 -14.00 -10.76
CA PRO A 204 -13.41 -13.40 -10.67
C PRO A 204 -13.70 -12.87 -9.26
N ALA A 205 -14.20 -11.63 -9.15
CA ALA A 205 -14.50 -11.01 -7.85
C ALA A 205 -15.48 -11.84 -6.99
N ALA A 206 -16.39 -12.58 -7.64
CA ALA A 206 -17.33 -13.47 -6.97
C ALA A 206 -16.64 -14.69 -6.34
N ASP A 207 -15.58 -15.22 -6.98
CA ASP A 207 -14.80 -16.34 -6.43
C ASP A 207 -13.98 -15.88 -5.23
N LEU A 208 -13.37 -14.70 -5.29
CA LEU A 208 -12.73 -14.08 -4.13
C LEU A 208 -13.72 -13.85 -2.98
N ALA A 209 -14.93 -13.38 -3.26
CA ALA A 209 -15.99 -13.23 -2.24
C ALA A 209 -16.33 -14.59 -1.60
N ASN A 210 -16.44 -15.63 -2.42
CA ASN A 210 -16.71 -17.01 -1.95
C ASN A 210 -15.56 -17.51 -1.06
N ILE A 211 -14.31 -17.38 -1.48
CA ILE A 211 -13.13 -17.75 -0.68
C ILE A 211 -13.14 -17.00 0.65
N LYS A 212 -13.37 -15.68 0.62
CA LYS A 212 -13.40 -14.84 1.82
C LYS A 212 -14.48 -15.29 2.81
N SER A 213 -15.65 -15.69 2.32
CA SER A 213 -16.76 -16.18 3.15
C SER A 213 -16.43 -17.45 3.93
N ARG A 214 -15.43 -18.24 3.49
CA ARG A 214 -14.96 -19.48 4.11
C ARG A 214 -13.88 -19.27 5.17
N LEU A 215 -13.41 -18.03 5.35
CA LEU A 215 -12.38 -17.74 6.32
C LEU A 215 -12.95 -17.79 7.73
N SER A 216 -12.13 -18.23 8.69
CA SER A 216 -12.45 -18.23 10.13
C SER A 216 -12.77 -16.83 10.65
N ASN A 217 -12.26 -15.79 9.97
CA ASN A 217 -12.65 -14.39 10.15
C ASN A 217 -12.96 -13.77 8.77
N PRO A 218 -14.22 -13.82 8.29
CA PRO A 218 -14.58 -13.20 7.00
C PRO A 218 -14.43 -11.67 6.96
N SER A 219 -14.31 -11.02 8.12
CA SER A 219 -14.11 -9.58 8.24
C SER A 219 -12.64 -9.18 8.24
N VAL A 220 -11.71 -10.14 8.06
CA VAL A 220 -10.27 -9.87 7.99
C VAL A 220 -9.97 -8.86 6.88
N TYR A 221 -9.00 -7.98 7.15
CA TYR A 221 -8.59 -6.95 6.19
C TYR A 221 -8.05 -7.56 4.89
N TRP A 222 -8.56 -7.09 3.76
CA TRP A 222 -8.07 -7.44 2.43
C TRP A 222 -7.65 -6.20 1.66
N LYS A 223 -6.55 -6.33 0.94
CA LYS A 223 -6.06 -5.37 -0.04
C LYS A 223 -5.78 -6.13 -1.34
N GLN A 224 -6.44 -5.76 -2.42
CA GLN A 224 -6.46 -6.52 -3.67
C GLN A 224 -5.68 -5.79 -4.76
N GLU A 225 -4.80 -6.52 -5.44
CA GLU A 225 -4.10 -6.02 -6.60
C GLU A 225 -4.96 -6.18 -7.85
N VAL A 226 -5.59 -5.09 -8.26
CA VAL A 226 -6.34 -5.02 -9.52
C VAL A 226 -5.83 -3.83 -10.31
N ILE A 227 -4.87 -4.08 -11.21
CA ILE A 227 -4.21 -3.03 -11.96
C ILE A 227 -5.21 -2.37 -12.93
N TYR A 228 -5.37 -1.05 -12.81
CA TYR A 228 -6.23 -0.29 -13.69
C TYR A 228 -5.68 -0.20 -15.10
N GLY A 229 -6.52 -0.48 -16.09
CA GLY A 229 -6.29 -0.20 -17.50
C GLY A 229 -7.54 0.41 -18.12
N ALA A 230 -7.37 1.53 -18.84
CA ALA A 230 -8.49 2.21 -19.49
C ALA A 230 -9.09 1.33 -20.61
N GLY A 231 -10.40 1.10 -20.56
CA GLY A 231 -11.10 0.28 -21.55
C GLY A 231 -10.94 -1.24 -21.36
N GLU A 232 -10.25 -1.69 -20.33
CA GLU A 232 -10.13 -3.10 -20.00
C GLU A 232 -11.43 -3.69 -19.46
N ALA A 233 -11.67 -4.97 -19.70
CA ALA A 233 -12.91 -5.65 -19.32
C ALA A 233 -13.07 -5.86 -17.82
N VAL A 234 -11.95 -5.94 -17.08
CA VAL A 234 -11.93 -6.14 -15.63
C VAL A 234 -11.43 -4.86 -14.96
N GLN A 235 -12.27 -4.28 -14.12
CA GLN A 235 -12.00 -2.98 -13.49
C GLN A 235 -11.85 -3.09 -11.96
N PRO A 236 -10.98 -2.28 -11.34
CA PRO A 236 -10.75 -2.28 -9.88
C PRO A 236 -12.03 -2.14 -9.04
N THR A 237 -12.99 -1.35 -9.50
CA THR A 237 -14.25 -1.09 -8.80
C THR A 237 -15.12 -2.33 -8.57
N GLU A 238 -14.92 -3.39 -9.36
CA GLU A 238 -15.66 -4.65 -9.22
C GLU A 238 -15.27 -5.42 -7.93
N TYR A 239 -14.09 -5.13 -7.39
CA TYR A 239 -13.51 -5.84 -6.24
C TYR A 239 -13.73 -5.13 -4.91
N THR A 240 -14.25 -3.90 -4.91
CA THR A 240 -14.42 -3.08 -3.70
C THR A 240 -15.38 -3.68 -2.67
N GLY A 241 -16.28 -4.58 -3.09
CA GLY A 241 -17.14 -5.35 -2.18
C GLY A 241 -16.37 -6.37 -1.33
N ASN A 242 -15.18 -6.78 -1.74
CA ASN A 242 -14.35 -7.77 -1.02
C ASN A 242 -13.38 -7.13 -0.02
N GLY A 243 -13.05 -5.85 -0.19
CA GLY A 243 -12.09 -5.13 0.64
C GLY A 243 -11.47 -3.96 -0.12
N ASP A 244 -10.37 -3.45 0.40
CA ASP A 244 -9.60 -2.41 -0.28
C ASP A 244 -9.02 -2.92 -1.59
N VAL A 245 -8.87 -1.99 -2.53
CA VAL A 245 -8.24 -2.22 -3.83
C VAL A 245 -7.13 -1.21 -4.05
N GLN A 246 -5.99 -1.63 -4.58
CA GLN A 246 -4.88 -0.75 -4.87
C GLN A 246 -5.22 0.19 -6.04
N GLU A 247 -5.18 1.50 -5.79
CA GLU A 247 -5.48 2.53 -6.77
C GLU A 247 -4.21 2.93 -7.54
N PHE A 248 -3.90 2.18 -8.59
CA PHE A 248 -2.69 2.37 -9.39
C PHE A 248 -2.59 3.74 -10.06
N ARG A 249 -3.73 4.35 -10.45
CA ARG A 249 -3.75 5.68 -11.07
C ARG A 249 -3.17 6.75 -10.17
N TYR A 250 -3.34 6.60 -8.84
CA TYR A 250 -2.74 7.47 -7.85
C TYR A 250 -1.21 7.56 -8.03
N ALA A 251 -0.54 6.44 -8.13
CA ALA A 251 0.91 6.41 -8.30
C ALA A 251 1.37 6.89 -9.69
N TYR A 252 0.65 6.52 -10.76
CA TYR A 252 0.96 6.97 -12.13
C TYR A 252 0.84 8.47 -12.28
N ASP A 253 -0.23 9.06 -11.74
CA ASP A 253 -0.47 10.48 -11.84
C ASP A 253 0.44 11.29 -10.93
N LEU A 254 0.83 10.78 -9.74
CA LEU A 254 1.88 11.43 -8.94
C LEU A 254 3.19 11.53 -9.71
N LYS A 255 3.63 10.47 -10.39
CA LYS A 255 4.83 10.53 -11.23
C LYS A 255 4.70 11.61 -12.30
N ARG A 256 3.57 11.66 -12.99
CA ARG A 256 3.30 12.64 -14.04
C ARG A 256 3.34 14.07 -13.50
N VAL A 257 2.68 14.31 -12.36
CA VAL A 257 2.61 15.63 -11.73
C VAL A 257 3.99 16.08 -11.24
N PHE A 258 4.70 15.24 -10.49
CA PHE A 258 6.02 15.62 -9.94
C PHE A 258 7.11 15.77 -11.00
N ASN A 259 7.03 15.04 -12.11
CA ASN A 259 8.05 15.12 -13.15
C ASN A 259 7.75 16.14 -14.25
N ASN A 260 6.47 16.34 -14.60
CA ASN A 260 6.13 17.01 -15.87
C ASN A 260 5.05 18.08 -15.75
N GLU A 261 4.33 18.16 -14.63
CA GLU A 261 3.21 19.07 -14.45
C GLU A 261 3.38 19.97 -13.24
N LYS A 262 2.28 20.38 -12.61
CA LYS A 262 2.28 21.34 -11.52
C LYS A 262 1.67 20.73 -10.26
N LEU A 263 2.33 20.85 -9.11
CA LEU A 263 1.76 20.43 -7.83
C LEU A 263 0.44 21.12 -7.50
N ALA A 264 0.22 22.33 -8.01
CA ALA A 264 -1.05 23.06 -7.86
C ALA A 264 -2.27 22.25 -8.34
N TYR A 265 -2.10 21.29 -9.26
CA TYR A 265 -3.18 20.42 -9.74
C TYR A 265 -3.69 19.43 -8.67
N LEU A 266 -2.91 19.16 -7.64
CA LEU A 266 -3.22 18.18 -6.59
C LEU A 266 -4.32 18.65 -5.61
N THR A 267 -4.91 19.82 -5.80
CA THR A 267 -5.88 20.42 -4.87
C THR A 267 -7.09 19.53 -4.55
N ASN A 268 -7.53 18.69 -5.48
CA ASN A 268 -8.66 17.76 -5.34
C ASN A 268 -8.26 16.31 -5.67
N TYR A 269 -7.02 15.95 -5.41
CA TYR A 269 -6.44 14.65 -5.76
C TYR A 269 -7.19 13.49 -5.11
N GLY A 270 -7.40 12.41 -5.84
CA GLY A 270 -8.18 11.27 -5.37
C GLY A 270 -9.56 11.18 -6.05
N GLU A 271 -10.65 11.21 -5.29
CA GLU A 271 -12.01 11.12 -5.84
C GLU A 271 -12.33 12.22 -6.86
N GLY A 272 -11.78 13.42 -6.67
CA GLY A 272 -11.91 14.54 -7.62
C GLY A 272 -11.26 14.28 -8.99
N TRP A 273 -10.36 13.29 -9.07
CA TRP A 273 -9.73 12.83 -10.30
C TRP A 273 -10.42 11.58 -10.89
N GLY A 274 -11.54 11.15 -10.29
CA GLY A 274 -12.30 9.97 -10.74
C GLY A 274 -11.73 8.63 -10.23
N TYR A 275 -10.91 8.66 -9.16
CA TYR A 275 -10.43 7.45 -8.51
C TYR A 275 -11.52 6.82 -7.65
N MET A 276 -11.25 5.61 -7.15
CA MET A 276 -12.16 4.91 -6.23
C MET A 276 -12.43 5.75 -4.98
N ASN A 277 -13.53 5.43 -4.27
CA ASN A 277 -13.81 6.03 -2.98
C ASN A 277 -12.63 5.83 -2.02
N SER A 278 -12.26 6.90 -1.30
CA SER A 278 -11.13 6.91 -0.37
C SER A 278 -11.20 5.78 0.68
N SER A 279 -12.40 5.37 1.08
CA SER A 279 -12.60 4.33 2.10
C SER A 279 -12.21 2.91 1.66
N VAL A 280 -11.99 2.70 0.37
CA VAL A 280 -11.63 1.39 -0.22
C VAL A 280 -10.38 1.44 -1.08
N ALA A 281 -9.69 2.57 -1.11
CA ALA A 281 -8.48 2.77 -1.91
C ALA A 281 -7.22 2.51 -1.09
N GLY A 282 -6.39 1.57 -1.51
CA GLY A 282 -4.99 1.48 -1.10
C GLY A 282 -4.14 2.35 -2.01
N VAL A 283 -3.28 3.21 -1.46
CA VAL A 283 -2.46 4.13 -2.25
C VAL A 283 -0.97 3.93 -1.99
N PHE A 284 -0.16 4.22 -2.98
CA PHE A 284 1.29 4.10 -2.92
C PHE A 284 1.95 5.06 -3.92
N VAL A 285 3.20 5.39 -3.70
CA VAL A 285 4.03 6.11 -4.68
C VAL A 285 4.65 5.13 -5.66
N ASP A 286 5.12 3.99 -5.15
CA ASP A 286 5.61 2.84 -5.90
C ASP A 286 5.25 1.53 -5.19
N ASN A 287 5.35 0.43 -5.91
CA ASN A 287 5.40 -0.93 -5.37
C ASN A 287 6.57 -1.70 -6.00
N HIS A 288 6.74 -2.97 -5.61
CA HIS A 288 7.86 -3.79 -6.07
C HIS A 288 7.88 -4.04 -7.60
N ASP A 289 6.72 -4.00 -8.28
CA ASP A 289 6.62 -4.11 -9.74
C ASP A 289 6.82 -2.77 -10.42
N THR A 290 6.09 -1.75 -9.97
CA THR A 290 6.07 -0.44 -10.65
C THR A 290 7.39 0.30 -10.52
N GLU A 291 8.15 0.10 -9.45
CA GLU A 291 9.50 0.65 -9.32
C GLU A 291 10.47 0.07 -10.37
N ARG A 292 10.20 -1.16 -10.84
CA ARG A 292 11.05 -1.89 -11.79
C ARG A 292 10.64 -1.74 -13.25
N ASN A 293 9.36 -1.48 -13.52
CA ASN A 293 8.86 -1.30 -14.89
C ASN A 293 8.84 0.16 -15.35
N GLY A 294 9.18 1.10 -14.46
CA GLY A 294 9.26 2.51 -14.78
C GLY A 294 7.92 3.24 -14.86
N SER A 295 6.81 2.63 -14.45
CA SER A 295 5.48 3.27 -14.49
C SER A 295 5.24 4.28 -13.38
N THR A 296 5.97 4.19 -12.27
CA THR A 296 5.87 5.11 -11.13
C THR A 296 7.20 5.78 -10.82
N LEU A 297 7.19 6.76 -9.89
CA LEU A 297 8.40 7.19 -9.20
C LEU A 297 8.98 6.02 -8.41
N ASN A 298 10.26 6.09 -8.09
CA ASN A 298 10.94 5.15 -7.21
C ASN A 298 12.13 5.80 -6.50
N TYR A 299 12.84 5.06 -5.68
CA TYR A 299 13.97 5.57 -4.88
C TYR A 299 15.08 6.26 -5.69
N LYS A 300 15.17 6.02 -7.01
CA LYS A 300 16.16 6.66 -7.91
C LYS A 300 15.78 8.09 -8.31
N ASP A 301 14.52 8.49 -8.08
CA ASP A 301 14.00 9.81 -8.48
C ASP A 301 14.27 10.92 -7.43
N GLY A 302 15.04 10.61 -6.37
CA GLY A 302 15.52 11.60 -5.40
C GLY A 302 14.38 12.38 -4.73
N ALA A 303 14.44 13.71 -4.81
CA ALA A 303 13.47 14.59 -4.15
C ALA A 303 12.03 14.41 -4.65
N ASN A 304 11.82 14.08 -5.92
CA ASN A 304 10.48 13.83 -6.47
C ASN A 304 9.82 12.67 -5.75
N TYR A 305 10.56 11.58 -5.54
CA TYR A 305 10.08 10.42 -4.79
C TYR A 305 9.79 10.76 -3.32
N THR A 306 10.73 11.44 -2.66
CA THR A 306 10.59 11.80 -1.25
C THR A 306 9.39 12.72 -1.01
N LEU A 307 9.25 13.79 -1.82
CA LEU A 307 8.15 14.74 -1.69
C LEU A 307 6.80 14.14 -2.06
N ALA A 308 6.75 13.22 -3.02
CA ALA A 308 5.53 12.47 -3.34
C ALA A 308 5.06 11.61 -2.15
N ASN A 309 5.98 10.97 -1.43
CA ASN A 309 5.66 10.25 -0.19
C ASN A 309 5.20 11.18 0.94
N VAL A 310 5.83 12.36 1.08
CA VAL A 310 5.38 13.39 2.03
C VAL A 310 3.95 13.83 1.71
N PHE A 311 3.64 14.08 0.42
CA PHE A 311 2.29 14.43 -0.02
C PHE A 311 1.30 13.30 0.28
N MET A 312 1.60 12.07 -0.09
CA MET A 312 0.73 10.91 0.13
C MET A 312 0.39 10.72 1.62
N LEU A 313 1.38 10.84 2.50
CA LEU A 313 1.17 10.70 3.94
C LEU A 313 0.43 11.90 4.56
N ALA A 314 0.53 13.07 3.95
CA ALA A 314 -0.17 14.28 4.41
C ALA A 314 -1.60 14.36 3.89
N TYR A 315 -1.88 13.95 2.66
CA TYR A 315 -3.18 14.12 2.01
C TYR A 315 -4.17 13.01 2.43
N PRO A 316 -5.47 13.33 2.70
CA PRO A 316 -6.40 12.38 3.31
C PRO A 316 -7.12 11.49 2.30
N TYR A 317 -6.43 10.94 1.31
CA TYR A 317 -7.00 9.99 0.37
C TYR A 317 -6.37 8.61 0.54
N GLY A 318 -7.21 7.59 0.67
CA GLY A 318 -6.80 6.19 0.75
C GLY A 318 -5.98 5.80 1.97
N ALA A 319 -5.56 4.54 2.02
CA ALA A 319 -4.65 3.98 3.03
C ALA A 319 -3.25 3.83 2.42
N PRO A 320 -2.22 4.51 2.96
CA PRO A 320 -0.90 4.54 2.35
C PRO A 320 -0.07 3.28 2.58
N ASP A 321 0.53 2.78 1.51
CA ASP A 321 1.62 1.80 1.53
C ASP A 321 2.95 2.50 1.24
N ILE A 322 3.97 2.24 2.06
CA ILE A 322 5.34 2.65 1.82
C ILE A 322 6.13 1.45 1.37
N ASN A 323 6.50 1.42 0.09
CA ASN A 323 7.38 0.39 -0.46
C ASN A 323 8.78 0.52 0.12
N SER A 324 9.37 -0.57 0.53
CA SER A 324 10.71 -0.62 1.09
C SER A 324 11.43 -1.86 0.59
N GLY A 325 12.34 -1.65 -0.33
CA GLY A 325 13.05 -2.71 -1.02
C GLY A 325 14.56 -2.50 -0.98
N TYR A 326 15.22 -2.93 -2.03
CA TYR A 326 16.67 -2.92 -2.20
C TYR A 326 17.08 -2.32 -3.54
N GLU A 327 18.33 -1.95 -3.62
CA GLU A 327 18.95 -1.43 -4.84
C GLU A 327 19.05 -2.50 -5.91
N TRP A 328 18.69 -2.14 -7.14
CA TRP A 328 18.75 -3.03 -8.26
C TRP A 328 19.26 -2.32 -9.52
N SER A 329 20.04 -3.05 -10.32
CA SER A 329 20.42 -2.71 -11.70
C SER A 329 19.82 -3.69 -12.68
N ASP A 330 19.67 -4.95 -12.28
CA ASP A 330 18.86 -5.95 -12.96
C ASP A 330 17.48 -6.00 -12.28
N LYS A 331 16.42 -5.75 -13.04
CA LYS A 331 15.02 -5.72 -12.54
C LYS A 331 14.56 -7.05 -11.95
N ASP A 332 15.20 -8.15 -12.31
CA ASP A 332 14.86 -9.50 -11.87
C ASP A 332 15.68 -9.95 -10.65
N ALA A 333 16.70 -9.18 -10.26
CA ALA A 333 17.57 -9.52 -9.14
C ALA A 333 16.79 -9.74 -7.84
N GLY A 334 17.05 -10.84 -7.16
CA GLY A 334 16.48 -11.16 -5.86
C GLY A 334 17.12 -10.37 -4.72
N PRO A 335 16.61 -10.56 -3.51
CA PRO A 335 17.03 -9.76 -2.37
C PRO A 335 18.48 -10.04 -1.97
N PRO A 336 19.22 -9.02 -1.52
CA PRO A 336 20.53 -9.22 -0.93
C PRO A 336 20.46 -10.19 0.27
N ASN A 337 21.50 -11.02 0.45
CA ASN A 337 21.64 -11.94 1.58
C ASN A 337 20.39 -12.80 1.85
N ASN A 338 19.69 -13.25 0.80
CA ASN A 338 18.43 -14.02 0.90
C ASN A 338 17.37 -13.33 1.79
N GLY A 339 17.26 -12.02 1.70
CA GLY A 339 16.29 -11.25 2.46
C GLY A 339 16.73 -10.87 3.89
N GLN A 340 17.94 -11.24 4.31
CA GLN A 340 18.47 -10.82 5.60
C GLN A 340 18.90 -9.37 5.55
N VAL A 341 18.33 -8.54 6.43
CA VAL A 341 18.67 -7.14 6.60
C VAL A 341 19.46 -6.98 7.89
N ASN A 342 20.75 -6.74 7.76
CA ASN A 342 21.63 -6.50 8.91
C ASN A 342 21.42 -5.09 9.46
N ALA A 343 21.38 -4.12 8.55
CA ALA A 343 21.04 -2.73 8.84
C ALA A 343 20.50 -2.05 7.58
N CYS A 344 19.65 -1.05 7.76
CA CYS A 344 19.21 -0.17 6.70
C CYS A 344 20.41 0.58 6.08
N TRP A 345 20.32 0.84 4.78
CA TRP A 345 21.36 1.50 3.95
C TRP A 345 22.67 0.71 3.83
N GLN A 346 22.67 -0.56 4.21
CA GLN A 346 23.78 -1.49 4.01
C GLN A 346 23.36 -2.61 3.05
N ASP A 347 24.35 -3.23 2.42
CA ASP A 347 24.15 -4.40 1.52
C ASP A 347 23.15 -4.14 0.38
N GLY A 348 22.87 -2.89 0.01
CA GLY A 348 21.90 -2.52 -1.02
C GLY A 348 20.47 -2.27 -0.51
N TRP A 349 20.15 -2.53 0.76
CA TRP A 349 18.85 -2.26 1.34
C TRP A 349 18.56 -0.76 1.41
N LYS A 350 17.46 -0.31 0.81
CA LYS A 350 17.09 1.11 0.73
C LYS A 350 16.31 1.60 1.94
N CYS A 351 15.48 0.76 2.53
CA CYS A 351 14.70 1.07 3.72
C CYS A 351 13.91 2.38 3.62
N GLN A 352 13.17 2.58 2.55
CA GLN A 352 12.44 3.82 2.31
C GLN A 352 11.48 4.17 3.45
N HIS A 353 10.90 3.15 4.11
CA HIS A 353 10.05 3.33 5.30
C HIS A 353 10.77 4.01 6.47
N ALA A 354 12.10 3.94 6.53
CA ALA A 354 12.93 4.54 7.58
C ALA A 354 13.60 5.86 7.15
N TRP A 355 13.39 6.33 5.90
CA TRP A 355 13.93 7.63 5.48
C TRP A 355 13.36 8.75 6.35
N PRO A 356 14.20 9.69 6.84
CA PRO A 356 13.74 10.70 7.80
C PRO A 356 12.52 11.48 7.34
N GLU A 357 12.45 11.83 6.07
CA GLU A 357 11.35 12.60 5.48
C GLU A 357 10.04 11.78 5.43
N ILE A 358 10.13 10.45 5.31
CA ILE A 358 8.99 9.54 5.22
C ILE A 358 8.54 9.10 6.61
N ILE A 359 9.44 8.56 7.41
CA ILE A 359 9.09 7.99 8.73
C ILE A 359 8.44 9.03 9.65
N ARG A 360 8.90 10.28 9.59
CA ARG A 360 8.36 11.39 10.41
C ARG A 360 6.94 11.76 10.00
N MET A 361 6.56 11.52 8.74
CA MET A 361 5.20 11.75 8.27
C MET A 361 4.20 10.68 8.71
N VAL A 362 4.65 9.53 9.16
CA VAL A 362 3.77 8.50 9.74
C VAL A 362 3.09 9.03 11.01
N ALA A 363 3.82 9.68 11.89
CA ALA A 363 3.26 10.32 13.09
C ALA A 363 2.33 11.49 12.72
N PHE A 364 2.68 12.29 11.71
CA PHE A 364 1.79 13.34 11.15
C PHE A 364 0.47 12.73 10.67
N ARG A 365 0.53 11.65 9.87
CA ARG A 365 -0.66 10.93 9.36
C ARG A 365 -1.57 10.48 10.49
N ASN A 366 -1.00 9.85 11.52
CA ASN A 366 -1.75 9.36 12.68
C ASN A 366 -2.41 10.52 13.44
N ALA A 367 -1.69 11.61 13.68
CA ALA A 367 -2.20 12.79 14.39
C ALA A 367 -3.32 13.51 13.64
N THR A 368 -3.31 13.44 12.32
CA THR A 368 -4.26 14.16 11.44
C THR A 368 -5.36 13.26 10.88
N ARG A 369 -5.41 12.00 11.27
CA ARG A 369 -6.41 11.04 10.76
C ARG A 369 -7.83 11.56 11.00
N GLY A 370 -8.70 11.40 9.99
CA GLY A 370 -10.09 11.86 10.03
C GLY A 370 -10.27 13.36 9.82
N GLN A 371 -9.18 14.12 9.67
CA GLN A 371 -9.27 15.55 9.38
C GLN A 371 -9.34 15.82 7.88
N SER A 372 -10.22 16.73 7.47
CA SER A 372 -10.31 17.19 6.08
C SER A 372 -9.18 18.17 5.73
N VAL A 373 -8.95 18.38 4.43
CA VAL A 373 -8.07 19.43 3.93
C VAL A 373 -8.68 20.81 4.25
N THR A 374 -7.87 21.71 4.80
CA THR A 374 -8.21 23.09 5.10
C THR A 374 -7.11 24.02 4.61
N ASN A 375 -7.41 25.30 4.44
CA ASN A 375 -6.41 26.32 4.15
C ASN A 375 -5.48 25.97 2.98
N TRP A 376 -6.03 25.35 1.92
CA TRP A 376 -5.25 25.07 0.72
C TRP A 376 -4.67 26.34 0.13
N TRP A 377 -3.41 26.27 -0.22
CA TRP A 377 -2.70 27.31 -0.95
C TRP A 377 -1.78 26.68 -1.99
N ASP A 378 -1.65 27.31 -3.13
CA ASP A 378 -0.61 27.02 -4.11
C ASP A 378 -0.14 28.33 -4.78
N ASN A 379 1.01 28.29 -5.41
CA ASN A 379 1.54 29.41 -6.19
C ASN A 379 1.15 29.35 -7.67
N GLY A 380 0.22 28.47 -8.03
CA GLY A 380 -0.15 28.19 -9.41
C GLY A 380 0.88 27.36 -10.17
N ASN A 381 1.91 26.82 -9.49
CA ASN A 381 2.98 26.03 -10.06
C ASN A 381 3.38 24.86 -9.10
N ASN A 382 4.60 24.81 -8.63
CA ASN A 382 5.16 23.66 -7.89
C ASN A 382 5.35 23.93 -6.39
N ALA A 383 4.65 24.88 -5.82
CA ALA A 383 4.61 25.05 -4.37
C ALA A 383 3.15 24.98 -3.88
N ILE A 384 2.91 24.09 -2.91
CA ILE A 384 1.60 23.87 -2.30
C ILE A 384 1.69 23.85 -0.79
N ALA A 385 0.58 24.17 -0.12
CA ALA A 385 0.44 24.00 1.31
C ALA A 385 -1.02 23.76 1.67
N PHE A 386 -1.25 22.98 2.73
CA PHE A 386 -2.61 22.73 3.22
C PHE A 386 -2.61 22.28 4.67
N GLY A 387 -3.70 22.57 5.35
CA GLY A 387 -4.00 22.07 6.68
C GLY A 387 -4.75 20.75 6.66
N ARG A 388 -4.74 20.06 7.79
CA ARG A 388 -5.55 18.90 8.11
C ARG A 388 -6.41 19.27 9.32
N GLY A 389 -7.55 19.94 9.07
CA GLY A 389 -8.37 20.56 10.12
C GLY A 389 -7.50 21.42 11.04
N SER A 390 -7.73 21.30 12.35
CA SER A 390 -6.92 21.96 13.40
C SER A 390 -5.80 21.06 13.94
N LYS A 391 -5.44 19.98 13.24
CA LYS A 391 -4.52 18.97 13.74
C LYS A 391 -3.16 18.96 13.05
N GLY A 392 -3.03 19.49 11.85
CA GLY A 392 -1.77 19.51 11.14
C GLY A 392 -1.74 20.52 10.01
N TYR A 393 -0.53 20.82 9.53
CA TYR A 393 -0.27 21.65 8.37
C TYR A 393 0.99 21.16 7.66
N VAL A 394 0.94 21.11 6.33
CA VAL A 394 2.08 20.74 5.48
C VAL A 394 2.28 21.80 4.41
N ALA A 395 3.54 22.08 4.07
CA ALA A 395 3.91 22.88 2.91
C ALA A 395 5.01 22.17 2.14
N ILE A 396 4.92 22.15 0.82
CA ILE A 396 5.87 21.51 -0.09
C ILE A 396 6.34 22.55 -1.11
N ASN A 397 7.64 22.73 -1.21
CA ASN A 397 8.27 23.56 -2.23
C ASN A 397 9.06 22.67 -3.19
N HIS A 398 8.53 22.44 -4.37
CA HIS A 398 9.17 21.72 -5.47
C HIS A 398 9.63 22.68 -6.59
N GLU A 399 9.87 23.96 -6.23
CA GLU A 399 10.45 24.94 -7.11
C GLU A 399 11.99 24.87 -7.09
N ALA A 400 12.63 25.41 -8.11
CA ALA A 400 14.09 25.48 -8.20
C ALA A 400 14.73 26.42 -7.15
N GLY A 401 13.95 27.35 -6.59
CA GLY A 401 14.42 28.35 -5.63
C GLY A 401 13.75 28.23 -4.25
N SER A 402 14.30 28.94 -3.29
CA SER A 402 13.70 29.06 -1.96
C SER A 402 12.41 29.89 -2.01
N LEU A 403 11.45 29.54 -1.16
CA LEU A 403 10.17 30.21 -1.01
C LEU A 403 9.99 30.67 0.44
N THR A 404 9.89 31.96 0.68
CA THR A 404 9.50 32.54 1.98
C THR A 404 8.05 33.00 1.91
N ARG A 405 7.22 32.49 2.84
CA ARG A 405 5.80 32.84 2.85
C ARG A 405 5.21 32.83 4.26
N THR A 406 4.22 33.66 4.48
CA THR A 406 3.31 33.58 5.63
C THR A 406 2.13 32.71 5.25
N TYR A 407 1.95 31.60 5.97
CA TYR A 407 0.88 30.61 5.77
C TYR A 407 -0.25 30.87 6.77
N GLN A 408 -1.49 30.65 6.32
CA GLN A 408 -2.68 30.62 7.18
C GLN A 408 -2.95 29.15 7.54
N THR A 409 -3.17 28.89 8.84
CA THR A 409 -3.49 27.54 9.35
C THR A 409 -4.68 27.59 10.30
N SER A 410 -5.31 26.46 10.53
CA SER A 410 -6.33 26.25 11.57
C SER A 410 -5.74 25.64 12.85
N LEU A 411 -4.43 25.46 12.92
CA LEU A 411 -3.75 25.05 14.15
C LEU A 411 -3.92 26.13 15.24
N PRO A 412 -4.08 25.77 16.51
CA PRO A 412 -4.06 26.72 17.62
C PRO A 412 -2.76 27.53 17.68
N THR A 413 -2.83 28.71 18.29
CA THR A 413 -1.64 29.49 18.65
C THR A 413 -0.68 28.65 19.50
N GLY A 414 0.59 28.69 19.16
CA GLY A 414 1.60 27.89 19.87
C GLY A 414 2.85 27.63 19.07
N THR A 415 3.79 26.93 19.69
CA THR A 415 5.02 26.47 19.04
C THR A 415 4.89 25.02 18.67
N TYR A 416 5.34 24.69 17.46
CA TYR A 416 5.29 23.35 16.88
C TYR A 416 6.66 22.95 16.33
N CYS A 417 6.96 21.66 16.37
CA CYS A 417 8.13 21.14 15.69
C CYS A 417 7.83 20.89 14.20
N ASN A 418 8.60 21.52 13.31
CA ASN A 418 8.66 21.07 11.92
C ASN A 418 9.40 19.73 11.86
N VAL A 419 8.65 18.65 11.70
CA VAL A 419 9.23 17.30 11.74
C VAL A 419 10.10 16.97 10.53
N GLN A 420 10.06 17.78 9.46
CA GLN A 420 10.93 17.54 8.30
C GLN A 420 12.39 17.93 8.55
N ASN A 421 12.63 18.94 9.39
CA ASN A 421 13.99 19.45 9.64
C ASN A 421 14.33 19.73 11.12
N ASN A 422 13.43 19.39 12.05
CA ASN A 422 13.59 19.60 13.49
C ASN A 422 13.77 21.09 13.89
N THR A 423 13.08 22.00 13.21
CA THR A 423 13.06 23.43 13.58
C THR A 423 11.73 23.82 14.20
N SER A 424 11.74 24.81 15.07
CA SER A 424 10.52 25.33 15.70
C SER A 424 9.78 26.28 14.76
N VAL A 425 8.44 26.15 14.74
CA VAL A 425 7.52 27.04 14.02
C VAL A 425 6.52 27.59 15.02
N THR A 426 6.33 28.90 15.06
CA THR A 426 5.37 29.55 15.95
C THR A 426 4.15 30.05 15.15
N VAL A 427 2.99 29.54 15.50
CA VAL A 427 1.69 29.97 15.00
C VAL A 427 1.20 31.11 15.91
N ASP A 428 0.94 32.28 15.33
CA ASP A 428 0.48 33.48 16.05
C ASP A 428 -1.02 33.40 16.42
N SER A 429 -1.51 34.45 17.11
CA SER A 429 -2.91 34.55 17.55
C SER A 429 -3.92 34.65 16.38
N ASN A 430 -3.45 34.94 15.17
CA ASN A 430 -4.27 35.00 13.96
C ASN A 430 -4.23 33.66 13.16
N GLY A 431 -3.60 32.65 13.72
CA GLY A 431 -3.41 31.35 13.05
C GLY A 431 -2.42 31.39 11.89
N ARG A 432 -1.38 32.25 11.98
CA ARG A 432 -0.38 32.43 10.92
C ARG A 432 1.01 32.10 11.40
N PHE A 433 1.83 31.63 10.45
CA PHE A 433 3.28 31.48 10.64
C PHE A 433 4.02 31.81 9.36
N THR A 434 5.24 32.32 9.49
CA THR A 434 6.12 32.55 8.34
C THR A 434 7.22 31.50 8.32
N ALA A 435 7.46 30.90 7.17
CA ALA A 435 8.54 29.93 6.97
C ALA A 435 9.23 30.15 5.62
N THR A 436 10.50 29.75 5.57
CA THR A 436 11.29 29.65 4.33
C THR A 436 11.55 28.18 4.04
N LEU A 437 11.07 27.71 2.90
CA LEU A 437 11.35 26.37 2.39
C LEU A 437 12.40 26.47 1.27
N GLY A 438 13.49 25.74 1.39
CA GLY A 438 14.45 25.58 0.31
C GLY A 438 13.86 24.88 -0.90
N SER A 439 14.59 24.86 -2.02
CA SER A 439 14.22 24.05 -3.19
C SER A 439 14.07 22.58 -2.81
N ASN A 440 13.02 21.93 -3.31
CA ASN A 440 12.73 20.52 -3.10
C ASN A 440 12.69 20.10 -1.61
N THR A 441 12.07 20.93 -0.78
CA THR A 441 11.89 20.64 0.66
C THR A 441 10.43 20.74 1.09
N ALA A 442 10.14 20.17 2.24
CA ALA A 442 8.83 20.23 2.87
C ALA A 442 8.92 20.73 4.32
N LEU A 443 7.78 21.22 4.82
CA LEU A 443 7.53 21.54 6.22
C LEU A 443 6.29 20.76 6.65
N ALA A 444 6.33 20.15 7.82
CA ALA A 444 5.17 19.50 8.41
C ALA A 444 5.14 19.74 9.93
N ILE A 445 4.01 20.29 10.41
CA ILE A 445 3.76 20.55 11.83
C ILE A 445 2.41 19.96 12.23
N TYR A 446 2.28 19.45 13.45
CA TYR A 446 1.02 18.89 13.92
C TYR A 446 0.82 19.03 15.43
N ALA A 447 -0.45 18.98 15.85
CA ALA A 447 -0.84 19.10 17.25
C ALA A 447 -0.27 17.94 18.08
N GLY A 448 0.25 18.25 19.25
CA GLY A 448 0.89 17.28 20.15
C GLY A 448 2.41 17.15 19.96
N LYS A 449 3.00 17.86 18.99
CA LYS A 449 4.46 17.90 18.77
C LYS A 449 4.98 19.35 18.90
N ALA A 450 5.10 19.80 20.14
CA ALA A 450 5.54 21.17 20.45
C ALA A 450 7.07 21.33 20.46
N SER A 451 7.79 20.26 20.70
CA SER A 451 9.26 20.27 20.77
C SER A 451 9.87 19.30 19.77
N CYS A 452 10.94 19.68 19.20
CA CYS A 452 11.82 18.82 18.42
C CYS A 452 12.83 18.15 19.35
#